data_49639ec82f52fbb280cd6a3c720f4bda
#
_entry.id   49639ec82f52fbb280cd6a3c720f4bda
#
_cell.length_a   1.000
_cell.length_b   1.000
_cell.length_c   1.000
_cell.angle_alpha   90.00
_cell.angle_beta   90.00
_cell.angle_gamma   90.00
#
_symmetry.space_group_name_H-M   'P 1'
#
loop_
_entity.id
_entity.type
_entity.pdbx_description
1 polymer ?
#
loop_
_entity_poly.entity_id
_entity_poly.type
_entity_poly.pdbx_seq_one_letter_code
_entity_poly.pdbx_strand_id
1 'polypeptide(L)'
;MLKKIMVIIVIFAVVAVVYPYKKLAQTGFQFLSVSQVSRASGMGEAFITICDGADAVFYNPAGMVLMRSRLFEVSVNNLQWIADIKYSSIGMVFSPFERRYGVFGMSIMWVDYGVFYGTMVYPSLDGYVETGTFSPRATSIGVAYSKNLTDRFMVGGQIKYVALNIGRTVIPDAISETGLTAKDFVASVTAFDFGTVFRTGIKSLVFGMNIRNFSKEIKFYREGFQLPLTFTMGVSFDLLDLVDSEKRGNNSLLVAVDAVHPRAYPEYVNLGMELKLFGTFSIRAGYKSNQDEYGTAYGFGLEKFGLKFDYSYTPFKNFDGVQRLTLKFSI
;
A
#
# COMPACT_ATOMS: atom_id res chain seq x y z
N MET A 1 -20.40 28.36 -10.85
CA MET A 1 -19.53 27.15 -10.80
C MET A 1 -18.56 27.22 -9.60
N LEU A 2 -17.85 28.30 -9.41
CA LEU A 2 -16.91 28.50 -8.28
C LEU A 2 -17.54 28.30 -6.89
N LYS A 3 -18.78 28.81 -6.65
CA LYS A 3 -19.50 28.63 -5.38
C LYS A 3 -19.81 27.15 -5.06
N LYS A 4 -20.10 26.31 -6.06
CA LYS A 4 -20.36 24.89 -5.86
C LYS A 4 -19.07 24.11 -5.54
N ILE A 5 -17.95 24.51 -6.13
CA ILE A 5 -16.63 23.94 -5.84
C ILE A 5 -16.19 24.33 -4.43
N MET A 6 -16.41 25.55 -4.02
CA MET A 6 -16.10 26.06 -2.68
C MET A 6 -16.92 25.36 -1.60
N VAL A 7 -18.20 25.02 -1.85
CA VAL A 7 -19.03 24.23 -0.94
C VAL A 7 -18.51 22.81 -0.78
N ILE A 8 -18.03 22.16 -1.85
CA ILE A 8 -17.44 20.83 -1.79
C ILE A 8 -16.13 20.85 -0.98
N ILE A 9 -15.28 21.85 -1.19
CA ILE A 9 -14.03 22.02 -0.42
C ILE A 9 -14.33 22.30 1.07
N VAL A 10 -15.34 23.09 1.38
CA VAL A 10 -15.75 23.38 2.77
C VAL A 10 -16.34 22.13 3.44
N ILE A 11 -17.13 21.31 2.74
CA ILE A 11 -17.65 20.04 3.27
C ILE A 11 -16.50 19.08 3.58
N PHE A 12 -15.47 18.99 2.72
CA PHE A 12 -14.28 18.19 2.98
C PHE A 12 -13.42 18.74 4.12
N ALA A 13 -13.33 20.06 4.28
CA ALA A 13 -12.58 20.68 5.38
C ALA A 13 -13.26 20.48 6.76
N VAL A 14 -14.58 20.41 6.80
CA VAL A 14 -15.35 20.15 8.05
C VAL A 14 -15.22 18.71 8.51
N VAL A 15 -15.04 17.74 7.61
CA VAL A 15 -14.81 16.32 7.95
C VAL A 15 -13.43 16.08 8.60
N ALA A 16 -12.47 17.00 8.41
CA ALA A 16 -11.12 16.90 8.95
C ALA A 16 -10.97 17.20 10.46
N VAL A 17 -12.04 17.58 11.16
CA VAL A 17 -12.03 17.88 12.59
C VAL A 17 -12.75 16.78 13.40
N VAL A 18 -12.54 15.54 13.04
CA VAL A 18 -12.90 14.42 13.92
C VAL A 18 -11.73 14.18 14.87
N TYR A 19 -11.90 14.47 16.15
CA TYR A 19 -10.92 14.07 17.17
C TYR A 19 -10.78 12.56 17.16
N PRO A 20 -9.62 12.02 16.79
CA PRO A 20 -9.46 10.58 16.68
C PRO A 20 -9.55 9.96 18.09
N TYR A 21 -10.44 8.99 18.25
CA TYR A 21 -10.44 8.13 19.42
C TYR A 21 -9.11 7.36 19.47
N LYS A 22 -8.41 7.39 20.61
CA LYS A 22 -7.11 6.72 20.75
C LYS A 22 -7.31 5.21 20.71
N LYS A 23 -7.09 4.60 19.55
CA LYS A 23 -7.14 3.15 19.37
C LYS A 23 -5.86 2.51 19.91
N LEU A 24 -5.99 1.35 20.54
CA LEU A 24 -4.84 0.54 20.94
C LEU A 24 -4.35 -0.26 19.72
N ALA A 25 -3.09 -0.12 19.38
CA ALA A 25 -2.46 -0.88 18.29
C ALA A 25 -2.31 -2.36 18.68
N GLN A 26 -3.28 -3.19 18.26
CA GLN A 26 -3.33 -4.64 18.55
C GLN A 26 -3.30 -5.48 17.27
N THR A 27 -2.61 -5.01 16.24
CA THR A 27 -2.48 -5.72 14.97
C THR A 27 -1.05 -6.18 14.75
N GLY A 28 -0.91 -7.41 14.25
CA GLY A 28 0.35 -7.93 13.76
C GLY A 28 0.52 -7.70 12.25
N PHE A 29 1.58 -8.24 11.67
CA PHE A 29 1.85 -8.19 10.21
C PHE A 29 1.86 -6.77 9.64
N GLN A 30 2.43 -5.82 10.38
CA GLN A 30 2.48 -4.40 10.02
C GLN A 30 3.17 -4.12 8.68
N PHE A 31 3.97 -5.06 8.18
CA PHE A 31 4.60 -4.96 6.87
C PHE A 31 3.57 -4.80 5.73
N LEU A 32 2.32 -5.24 5.92
CA LEU A 32 1.22 -5.04 4.95
C LEU A 32 0.72 -3.60 4.88
N SER A 33 1.07 -2.76 5.85
CA SER A 33 0.69 -1.34 5.89
C SER A 33 1.70 -0.43 5.17
N VAL A 34 2.88 -0.96 4.83
CA VAL A 34 3.93 -0.18 4.15
C VAL A 34 3.63 -0.08 2.65
N SER A 35 3.62 1.14 2.15
CA SER A 35 3.41 1.45 0.73
C SER A 35 4.57 0.97 -0.13
N GLN A 36 4.28 0.18 -1.18
CA GLN A 36 5.29 -0.46 -2.02
C GLN A 36 5.64 0.36 -3.26
N VAL A 37 4.65 0.99 -3.89
CA VAL A 37 4.80 1.65 -5.18
C VAL A 37 5.24 3.09 -5.02
N SER A 38 6.28 3.50 -5.74
CA SER A 38 6.85 4.85 -5.67
C SER A 38 5.83 5.93 -6.05
N ARG A 39 4.98 5.69 -7.06
CA ARG A 39 3.94 6.64 -7.46
C ARG A 39 2.95 6.90 -6.32
N ALA A 40 2.52 5.85 -5.62
CA ALA A 40 1.60 5.98 -4.50
C ALA A 40 2.24 6.75 -3.34
N SER A 41 3.48 6.40 -2.99
CA SER A 41 4.21 7.09 -1.93
C SER A 41 4.46 8.57 -2.25
N GLY A 42 4.89 8.89 -3.48
CA GLY A 42 5.07 10.28 -3.92
C GLY A 42 3.78 11.11 -3.89
N MET A 43 2.62 10.46 -3.94
CA MET A 43 1.28 11.05 -3.80
C MET A 43 0.78 11.08 -2.33
N GLY A 44 1.67 10.86 -1.34
CA GLY A 44 1.26 10.79 0.07
C GLY A 44 0.28 9.64 0.35
N GLU A 45 0.30 8.59 -0.45
CA GLU A 45 -0.61 7.43 -0.43
C GLU A 45 -2.09 7.75 -0.79
N ALA A 46 -2.40 8.93 -1.34
CA ALA A 46 -3.68 9.24 -1.98
C ALA A 46 -3.73 8.55 -3.35
N PHE A 47 -4.12 7.28 -3.40
CA PHE A 47 -3.86 6.45 -4.59
C PHE A 47 -5.00 5.52 -5.00
N ILE A 48 -6.02 5.27 -4.17
CA ILE A 48 -7.04 4.23 -4.44
C ILE A 48 -7.91 4.49 -5.67
N THR A 49 -8.05 5.76 -6.09
CA THR A 49 -8.83 6.16 -7.27
C THR A 49 -8.00 6.26 -8.54
N ILE A 50 -6.68 6.34 -8.41
CA ILE A 50 -5.74 6.61 -9.51
C ILE A 50 -4.76 5.46 -9.76
N CYS A 51 -4.82 4.40 -8.95
CA CYS A 51 -4.04 3.18 -9.19
C CYS A 51 -4.52 2.50 -10.48
N ASP A 52 -3.57 2.11 -11.31
CA ASP A 52 -3.83 1.49 -12.60
C ASP A 52 -2.95 0.25 -12.82
N GLY A 53 -3.48 -0.72 -13.56
CA GLY A 53 -2.73 -1.90 -14.02
C GLY A 53 -2.08 -2.68 -12.87
N ALA A 54 -0.80 -3.03 -13.05
CA ALA A 54 -0.06 -3.89 -12.13
C ALA A 54 0.12 -3.29 -10.72
N ASP A 55 0.15 -1.96 -10.57
CA ASP A 55 0.27 -1.31 -9.27
C ASP A 55 -1.01 -1.46 -8.43
N ALA A 56 -2.17 -1.58 -9.10
CA ALA A 56 -3.47 -1.66 -8.43
C ALA A 56 -3.64 -2.90 -7.55
N VAL A 57 -2.90 -3.99 -7.82
CA VAL A 57 -2.95 -5.23 -7.01
C VAL A 57 -2.58 -4.99 -5.54
N PHE A 58 -1.78 -3.94 -5.25
CA PHE A 58 -1.34 -3.61 -3.89
C PHE A 58 -2.26 -2.61 -3.17
N TYR A 59 -3.14 -1.90 -3.89
CA TYR A 59 -3.94 -0.80 -3.34
C TYR A 59 -5.44 -1.02 -3.51
N ASN A 60 -5.92 -1.06 -4.73
CA ASN A 60 -7.34 -1.25 -5.05
C ASN A 60 -7.46 -2.18 -6.26
N PRO A 61 -7.80 -3.45 -6.07
CA PRO A 61 -7.86 -4.43 -7.17
C PRO A 61 -8.77 -4.00 -8.33
N ALA A 62 -9.79 -3.17 -8.07
CA ALA A 62 -10.66 -2.64 -9.13
C ALA A 62 -9.89 -1.79 -10.16
N GLY A 63 -8.77 -1.19 -9.77
CA GLY A 63 -7.93 -0.39 -10.66
C GLY A 63 -7.17 -1.22 -11.71
N MET A 64 -7.08 -2.54 -11.58
CA MET A 64 -6.39 -3.38 -12.57
C MET A 64 -6.97 -3.25 -13.98
N VAL A 65 -8.28 -3.09 -14.11
CA VAL A 65 -8.92 -2.92 -15.42
C VAL A 65 -8.56 -1.59 -16.10
N LEU A 66 -7.95 -0.65 -15.38
CA LEU A 66 -7.47 0.63 -15.88
C LEU A 66 -6.06 0.51 -16.48
N MET A 67 -5.52 -0.70 -16.59
CA MET A 67 -4.23 -0.97 -17.24
C MET A 67 -4.18 -0.30 -18.61
N ARG A 68 -3.03 0.24 -18.98
CA ARG A 68 -2.85 0.95 -20.25
C ARG A 68 -2.54 0.01 -21.39
N SER A 69 -1.86 -1.08 -21.12
CA SER A 69 -1.56 -2.12 -22.10
C SER A 69 -2.82 -2.90 -22.50
N ARG A 70 -2.75 -3.56 -23.66
CA ARG A 70 -3.84 -4.43 -24.12
C ARG A 70 -3.78 -5.82 -23.51
N LEU A 71 -2.57 -6.30 -23.18
CA LEU A 71 -2.38 -7.69 -22.80
C LEU A 71 -1.79 -7.87 -21.42
N PHE A 72 -0.66 -7.22 -21.11
CA PHE A 72 0.13 -7.55 -19.94
C PHE A 72 0.88 -6.34 -19.37
N GLU A 73 0.91 -6.21 -18.05
CA GLU A 73 1.75 -5.26 -17.33
C GLU A 73 2.44 -5.94 -16.15
N VAL A 74 3.69 -5.55 -15.91
CA VAL A 74 4.48 -5.94 -14.73
C VAL A 74 4.97 -4.68 -14.04
N SER A 75 4.92 -4.68 -12.72
CA SER A 75 5.49 -3.66 -11.85
C SER A 75 6.45 -4.32 -10.86
N VAL A 76 7.69 -3.88 -10.83
CA VAL A 76 8.72 -4.32 -9.87
C VAL A 76 9.04 -3.16 -8.96
N ASN A 77 8.93 -3.38 -7.65
CA ASN A 77 9.12 -2.36 -6.64
C ASN A 77 10.21 -2.78 -5.67
N ASN A 78 11.07 -1.83 -5.32
CA ASN A 78 12.08 -1.97 -4.30
C ASN A 78 12.03 -0.77 -3.35
N LEU A 79 12.13 -1.05 -2.07
CA LEU A 79 12.02 -0.08 -1.00
C LEU A 79 13.00 -0.45 0.11
N GLN A 80 13.84 0.49 0.47
CA GLN A 80 14.60 0.45 1.71
C GLN A 80 13.82 1.22 2.78
N TRP A 81 13.30 0.49 3.76
CA TRP A 81 12.55 1.03 4.89
C TRP A 81 13.49 1.44 6.01
N ILE A 82 12.93 2.05 7.07
CA ILE A 82 13.68 2.38 8.28
C ILE A 82 14.36 1.13 8.87
N ALA A 83 15.45 1.31 9.61
CA ALA A 83 16.23 0.25 10.26
C ALA A 83 16.72 -0.84 9.27
N ASP A 84 17.09 -0.45 8.03
CA ASP A 84 17.60 -1.32 6.98
C ASP A 84 16.69 -2.47 6.54
N ILE A 85 15.40 -2.41 6.90
CA ILE A 85 14.40 -3.39 6.45
C ILE A 85 14.20 -3.24 4.94
N LYS A 86 14.31 -4.34 4.20
CA LYS A 86 14.21 -4.33 2.74
C LYS A 86 12.90 -4.97 2.29
N TYR A 87 12.18 -4.23 1.46
CA TYR A 87 10.97 -4.71 0.79
C TYR A 87 11.23 -4.83 -0.70
N SER A 88 10.75 -5.92 -1.26
CA SER A 88 10.66 -6.09 -2.70
C SER A 88 9.31 -6.65 -3.06
N SER A 89 8.71 -6.16 -4.15
CA SER A 89 7.43 -6.67 -4.60
C SER A 89 7.31 -6.68 -6.12
N ILE A 90 6.50 -7.60 -6.61
CA ILE A 90 6.19 -7.76 -8.03
C ILE A 90 4.66 -7.81 -8.16
N GLY A 91 4.10 -6.90 -8.94
CA GLY A 91 2.72 -6.92 -9.38
C GLY A 91 2.67 -7.29 -10.86
N MET A 92 1.73 -8.14 -11.23
CA MET A 92 1.49 -8.54 -12.61
C MET A 92 0.01 -8.50 -12.91
N VAL A 93 -0.37 -8.04 -14.08
CA VAL A 93 -1.75 -8.14 -14.57
C VAL A 93 -1.78 -8.62 -16.00
N PHE A 94 -2.77 -9.46 -16.28
CA PHE A 94 -3.01 -10.06 -17.58
C PHE A 94 -4.47 -9.86 -17.99
N SER A 95 -4.67 -9.37 -19.19
CA SER A 95 -5.98 -9.07 -19.77
C SER A 95 -6.24 -9.94 -21.00
N PRO A 96 -6.82 -11.14 -20.84
CA PRO A 96 -7.17 -11.95 -21.99
C PRO A 96 -8.32 -11.32 -22.79
N PHE A 97 -8.29 -11.52 -24.12
CA PHE A 97 -9.35 -11.10 -25.03
C PHE A 97 -9.81 -9.65 -24.86
N GLU A 98 -8.84 -8.72 -24.77
CA GLU A 98 -9.09 -7.27 -24.69
C GLU A 98 -10.07 -6.88 -23.55
N ARG A 99 -9.91 -7.51 -22.38
CA ARG A 99 -10.70 -7.32 -21.13
C ARG A 99 -12.14 -7.82 -21.17
N ARG A 100 -12.53 -8.56 -22.23
CA ARG A 100 -13.91 -9.11 -22.32
C ARG A 100 -14.29 -9.92 -21.08
N TYR A 101 -13.34 -10.70 -20.53
CA TYR A 101 -13.54 -11.53 -19.35
C TYR A 101 -12.96 -10.91 -18.07
N GLY A 102 -12.58 -9.62 -18.11
CA GLY A 102 -11.91 -8.94 -16.99
C GLY A 102 -10.38 -9.04 -17.06
N VAL A 103 -9.74 -8.68 -15.97
CA VAL A 103 -8.29 -8.65 -15.80
C VAL A 103 -7.90 -9.51 -14.61
N PHE A 104 -6.94 -10.40 -14.82
CA PHE A 104 -6.35 -11.23 -13.77
C PHE A 104 -5.08 -10.58 -13.25
N GLY A 105 -4.85 -10.64 -11.95
CA GLY A 105 -3.68 -10.08 -11.30
C GLY A 105 -2.97 -11.08 -10.41
N MET A 106 -1.68 -10.88 -10.21
CA MET A 106 -0.85 -11.57 -9.24
C MET A 106 0.01 -10.56 -8.50
N SER A 107 0.17 -10.76 -7.19
CA SER A 107 1.07 -9.98 -6.36
C SER A 107 2.00 -10.89 -5.58
N ILE A 108 3.27 -10.51 -5.50
CA ILE A 108 4.26 -11.15 -4.65
C ILE A 108 4.98 -10.02 -3.91
N MET A 109 5.11 -10.17 -2.59
CA MET A 109 5.88 -9.26 -1.75
C MET A 109 6.70 -10.10 -0.77
N TRP A 110 7.94 -9.71 -0.59
CA TRP A 110 8.81 -10.27 0.45
C TRP A 110 9.53 -9.16 1.18
N VAL A 111 9.74 -9.41 2.49
CA VAL A 111 10.37 -8.48 3.40
C VAL A 111 11.48 -9.19 4.15
N ASP A 112 12.65 -8.59 4.14
CA ASP A 112 13.81 -9.01 4.91
C ASP A 112 14.07 -7.99 6.02
N TYR A 113 13.99 -8.45 7.26
CA TYR A 113 14.21 -7.61 8.45
C TYR A 113 15.69 -7.56 8.89
N GLY A 114 16.57 -8.28 8.18
CA GLY A 114 17.97 -8.39 8.56
C GLY A 114 18.24 -9.46 9.61
N VAL A 115 19.38 -9.35 10.30
CA VAL A 115 19.84 -10.32 11.30
C VAL A 115 19.68 -9.73 12.69
N PHE A 116 19.08 -10.49 13.60
CA PHE A 116 18.92 -10.16 15.01
C PHE A 116 19.73 -11.11 15.89
N TYR A 117 20.26 -10.60 16.99
CA TYR A 117 20.90 -11.37 18.04
C TYR A 117 19.87 -11.71 19.10
N GLY A 118 19.65 -13.00 19.30
CA GLY A 118 18.71 -13.50 20.31
C GLY A 118 19.34 -13.55 21.69
N THR A 119 18.59 -13.10 22.70
CA THR A 119 18.95 -13.24 24.10
C THR A 119 17.77 -13.78 24.90
N MET A 120 18.06 -14.52 25.95
CA MET A 120 17.05 -15.03 26.89
C MET A 120 17.47 -14.75 28.31
N VAL A 121 16.52 -14.35 29.15
CA VAL A 121 16.77 -14.19 30.61
C VAL A 121 17.16 -15.56 31.18
N TYR A 122 18.30 -15.63 31.83
CA TYR A 122 18.83 -16.84 32.42
C TYR A 122 19.57 -16.49 33.72
N PRO A 123 19.52 -17.32 34.76
CA PRO A 123 20.23 -17.10 36.03
C PRO A 123 21.74 -17.32 35.84
N SER A 124 22.41 -16.39 35.18
CA SER A 124 23.87 -16.28 35.00
C SER A 124 24.36 -15.02 35.67
N LEU A 125 25.68 -14.82 35.72
CA LEU A 125 26.29 -13.59 36.25
C LEU A 125 25.81 -12.33 35.51
N ASP A 126 25.56 -12.44 34.19
CA ASP A 126 25.09 -11.35 33.33
C ASP A 126 23.56 -11.25 33.28
N GLY A 127 22.82 -12.18 33.90
CA GLY A 127 21.36 -12.22 33.92
C GLY A 127 20.72 -12.68 32.62
N TYR A 128 21.49 -13.00 31.59
CA TYR A 128 21.01 -13.51 30.29
C TYR A 128 21.99 -14.49 29.65
N VAL A 129 21.50 -15.17 28.62
CA VAL A 129 22.30 -16.02 27.74
C VAL A 129 21.98 -15.70 26.29
N GLU A 130 22.97 -15.72 25.42
CA GLU A 130 22.80 -15.58 23.99
C GLU A 130 22.18 -16.85 23.39
N THR A 131 21.13 -16.71 22.58
CA THR A 131 20.41 -17.81 21.93
C THR A 131 20.77 -17.96 20.45
N GLY A 132 21.77 -17.19 19.98
CA GLY A 132 22.22 -17.18 18.60
C GLY A 132 21.57 -16.09 17.74
N THR A 133 21.68 -16.20 16.43
CA THR A 133 21.11 -15.23 15.49
C THR A 133 19.87 -15.79 14.81
N PHE A 134 18.94 -14.88 14.46
CA PHE A 134 17.76 -15.20 13.66
C PHE A 134 17.46 -14.07 12.66
N SER A 135 16.82 -14.40 11.54
CA SER A 135 16.51 -13.47 10.46
C SER A 135 15.02 -13.54 10.15
N PRO A 136 14.21 -12.61 10.70
CA PRO A 136 12.79 -12.56 10.40
C PRO A 136 12.54 -12.25 8.93
N ARG A 137 11.50 -12.87 8.36
CA ARG A 137 11.08 -12.67 6.98
C ARG A 137 9.57 -12.67 6.89
N ALA A 138 9.03 -11.81 6.03
CA ALA A 138 7.61 -11.80 5.73
C ALA A 138 7.38 -11.97 4.24
N THR A 139 6.28 -12.64 3.90
CA THR A 139 5.90 -12.90 2.51
C THR A 139 4.39 -12.73 2.34
N SER A 140 3.98 -12.17 1.22
CA SER A 140 2.59 -12.13 0.78
C SER A 140 2.51 -12.52 -0.68
N ILE A 141 1.66 -13.50 -1.03
CA ILE A 141 1.41 -13.94 -2.40
C ILE A 141 -0.09 -13.88 -2.63
N GLY A 142 -0.53 -13.17 -3.66
CA GLY A 142 -1.95 -12.96 -3.94
C GLY A 142 -2.32 -13.18 -5.39
N VAL A 143 -3.56 -13.59 -5.62
CA VAL A 143 -4.21 -13.64 -6.92
C VAL A 143 -5.43 -12.73 -6.89
N ALA A 144 -5.62 -11.97 -7.95
CA ALA A 144 -6.64 -10.95 -8.03
C ALA A 144 -7.44 -11.05 -9.34
N TYR A 145 -8.66 -10.57 -9.28
CA TYR A 145 -9.53 -10.45 -10.44
C TYR A 145 -10.26 -9.11 -10.40
N SER A 146 -10.41 -8.49 -11.57
CA SER A 146 -11.13 -7.23 -11.71
C SER A 146 -11.93 -7.19 -13.00
N LYS A 147 -13.08 -6.51 -12.97
CA LYS A 147 -13.96 -6.38 -14.13
C LYS A 147 -14.70 -5.05 -14.13
N ASN A 148 -14.90 -4.50 -15.33
CA ASN A 148 -15.87 -3.44 -15.56
C ASN A 148 -17.28 -4.05 -15.52
N LEU A 149 -18.11 -3.64 -14.56
CA LEU A 149 -19.53 -3.99 -14.53
C LEU A 149 -20.33 -3.09 -15.49
N THR A 150 -19.91 -1.83 -15.57
CA THR A 150 -20.39 -0.85 -16.56
C THR A 150 -19.20 -0.02 -17.07
N ASP A 151 -19.41 0.85 -18.04
CA ASP A 151 -18.37 1.79 -18.53
C ASP A 151 -17.83 2.74 -17.46
N ARG A 152 -18.55 2.86 -16.34
CA ARG A 152 -18.22 3.78 -15.25
C ARG A 152 -17.95 3.10 -13.91
N PHE A 153 -18.31 1.84 -13.75
CA PHE A 153 -18.20 1.14 -12.47
C PHE A 153 -17.37 -0.13 -12.61
N MET A 154 -16.27 -0.17 -11.88
CA MET A 154 -15.30 -1.24 -11.82
C MET A 154 -15.30 -1.85 -10.42
N VAL A 155 -15.14 -3.18 -10.37
CA VAL A 155 -14.99 -3.94 -9.13
C VAL A 155 -13.79 -4.86 -9.23
N GLY A 156 -13.19 -5.16 -8.09
CA GLY A 156 -12.07 -6.11 -8.04
C GLY A 156 -11.93 -6.73 -6.67
N GLY A 157 -11.32 -7.90 -6.64
CA GLY A 157 -11.00 -8.61 -5.42
C GLY A 157 -9.66 -9.31 -5.52
N GLN A 158 -9.04 -9.56 -4.37
CA GLN A 158 -7.80 -10.31 -4.25
C GLN A 158 -7.92 -11.28 -3.08
N ILE A 159 -7.38 -12.47 -3.26
CA ILE A 159 -7.12 -13.45 -2.20
C ILE A 159 -5.60 -13.55 -2.07
N LYS A 160 -5.08 -13.42 -0.86
CA LYS A 160 -3.64 -13.47 -0.61
C LYS A 160 -3.30 -14.36 0.59
N TYR A 161 -2.27 -15.16 0.44
CA TYR A 161 -1.63 -15.88 1.51
C TYR A 161 -0.52 -15.02 2.10
N VAL A 162 -0.55 -14.82 3.40
CA VAL A 162 0.39 -13.96 4.12
C VAL A 162 1.07 -14.76 5.20
N ALA A 163 2.39 -14.71 5.28
CA ALA A 163 3.19 -15.41 6.27
C ALA A 163 4.25 -14.49 6.88
N LEU A 164 4.48 -14.65 8.17
CA LEU A 164 5.58 -14.02 8.90
C LEU A 164 6.33 -15.11 9.67
N ASN A 165 7.59 -15.28 9.33
CA ASN A 165 8.53 -16.15 10.00
C ASN A 165 9.45 -15.27 10.84
N ILE A 166 9.35 -15.37 12.18
CA ILE A 166 10.20 -14.63 13.10
C ILE A 166 11.56 -15.31 13.26
N GLY A 167 11.63 -16.61 12.92
CA GLY A 167 12.84 -17.43 13.06
C GLY A 167 12.67 -18.52 14.10
N ARG A 168 13.77 -19.21 14.35
CA ARG A 168 13.88 -20.27 15.35
C ARG A 168 14.55 -19.72 16.59
N THR A 169 13.93 -19.89 17.74
CA THR A 169 14.52 -19.50 19.03
C THR A 169 14.34 -20.58 20.06
N VAL A 170 15.10 -20.46 21.15
CA VAL A 170 15.05 -21.38 22.28
C VAL A 170 14.07 -20.82 23.31
N ILE A 171 13.16 -21.66 23.77
CA ILE A 171 12.19 -21.32 24.83
C ILE A 171 12.37 -22.28 26.00
N PRO A 172 12.06 -21.89 27.24
CA PRO A 172 11.99 -22.80 28.36
C PRO A 172 11.02 -23.94 28.09
N ASP A 173 11.44 -25.17 28.40
CA ASP A 173 10.57 -26.33 28.26
C ASP A 173 9.46 -26.26 29.33
N ALA A 174 8.22 -26.53 28.95
CA ALA A 174 7.09 -26.57 29.87
C ALA A 174 7.14 -27.77 30.85
N ILE A 175 7.98 -28.77 30.57
CA ILE A 175 8.05 -30.04 31.33
C ILE A 175 9.26 -30.06 32.27
N SER A 176 10.32 -29.31 32.00
CA SER A 176 11.56 -29.27 32.76
C SER A 176 11.93 -27.85 33.16
N GLU A 177 12.12 -27.60 34.44
CA GLU A 177 12.51 -26.26 34.95
C GLU A 177 13.87 -25.75 34.41
N THR A 178 14.68 -26.65 33.87
CA THR A 178 16.01 -26.36 33.29
C THR A 178 16.13 -26.71 31.81
N GLY A 179 15.08 -27.28 31.22
CA GLY A 179 15.07 -27.69 29.81
C GLY A 179 14.85 -26.52 28.86
N LEU A 180 15.56 -26.54 27.75
CA LEU A 180 15.41 -25.57 26.65
C LEU A 180 14.99 -26.31 25.39
N THR A 181 13.91 -25.84 24.76
CA THR A 181 13.40 -26.41 23.49
C THR A 181 13.48 -25.37 22.39
N ALA A 182 14.05 -25.76 21.25
CA ALA A 182 14.08 -24.92 20.07
C ALA A 182 12.73 -24.96 19.34
N LYS A 183 12.15 -23.79 19.07
CA LYS A 183 10.84 -23.65 18.40
C LYS A 183 10.91 -22.68 17.25
N ASP A 184 10.25 -23.05 16.15
CA ASP A 184 10.04 -22.17 15.00
C ASP A 184 8.77 -21.34 15.20
N PHE A 185 8.88 -20.03 15.01
CA PHE A 185 7.77 -19.09 15.16
C PHE A 185 7.33 -18.59 13.77
N VAL A 186 6.39 -19.31 13.18
CA VAL A 186 5.79 -18.99 11.89
C VAL A 186 4.29 -18.82 12.07
N ALA A 187 3.76 -17.71 11.61
CA ALA A 187 2.33 -17.49 11.54
C ALA A 187 1.93 -17.18 10.10
N SER A 188 0.80 -17.73 9.66
CA SER A 188 0.27 -17.49 8.32
C SER A 188 -1.24 -17.43 8.31
N VAL A 189 -1.78 -16.71 7.33
CA VAL A 189 -3.23 -16.53 7.17
C VAL A 189 -3.58 -16.19 5.73
N THR A 190 -4.79 -16.57 5.32
CA THR A 190 -5.41 -16.09 4.10
C THR A 190 -6.15 -14.78 4.38
N ALA A 191 -5.89 -13.77 3.56
CA ALA A 191 -6.53 -12.47 3.63
C ALA A 191 -7.20 -12.12 2.32
N PHE A 192 -8.18 -11.21 2.40
CA PHE A 192 -8.98 -10.77 1.27
C PHE A 192 -8.93 -9.26 1.16
N ASP A 193 -8.84 -8.77 -0.09
CA ASP A 193 -8.97 -7.37 -0.42
C ASP A 193 -10.13 -7.20 -1.42
N PHE A 194 -10.91 -6.14 -1.26
CA PHE A 194 -12.01 -5.78 -2.16
C PHE A 194 -11.92 -4.30 -2.50
N GLY A 195 -12.26 -3.97 -3.73
CA GLY A 195 -12.24 -2.61 -4.15
C GLY A 195 -13.25 -2.27 -5.24
N THR A 196 -13.57 -0.98 -5.32
CA THR A 196 -14.42 -0.40 -6.34
C THR A 196 -13.83 0.90 -6.86
N VAL A 197 -14.10 1.22 -8.12
CA VAL A 197 -13.80 2.51 -8.74
C VAL A 197 -15.03 2.95 -9.53
N PHE A 198 -15.46 4.19 -9.32
CA PHE A 198 -16.61 4.79 -9.99
C PHE A 198 -16.23 6.09 -10.69
N ARG A 199 -16.34 6.10 -12.02
CA ARG A 199 -16.20 7.29 -12.85
C ARG A 199 -17.55 7.99 -12.92
N THR A 200 -17.66 9.17 -12.35
CA THR A 200 -18.96 9.88 -12.27
C THR A 200 -19.52 10.28 -13.64
N GLY A 201 -18.66 10.42 -14.65
CA GLY A 201 -18.99 11.03 -15.94
C GLY A 201 -19.01 12.56 -15.91
N ILE A 202 -18.70 13.17 -14.77
CA ILE A 202 -18.49 14.61 -14.63
C ILE A 202 -16.99 14.87 -14.81
N LYS A 203 -16.58 15.14 -16.03
CA LYS A 203 -15.15 15.33 -16.38
C LYS A 203 -14.32 14.13 -15.88
N SER A 204 -13.19 14.39 -15.21
CA SER A 204 -12.28 13.38 -14.65
C SER A 204 -12.59 12.99 -13.19
N LEU A 205 -13.74 13.38 -12.64
CA LEU A 205 -14.08 13.08 -11.25
C LEU A 205 -14.30 11.58 -11.04
N VAL A 206 -13.49 10.98 -10.18
CA VAL A 206 -13.52 9.56 -9.84
C VAL A 206 -13.68 9.37 -8.34
N PHE A 207 -14.52 8.43 -7.93
CA PHE A 207 -14.62 7.93 -6.57
C PHE A 207 -14.08 6.50 -6.50
N GLY A 208 -13.51 6.15 -5.36
CA GLY A 208 -13.04 4.80 -5.09
C GLY A 208 -13.23 4.41 -3.64
N MET A 209 -13.37 3.12 -3.41
CA MET A 209 -13.42 2.53 -2.07
C MET A 209 -12.67 1.22 -2.09
N ASN A 210 -11.98 0.91 -0.97
CA ASN A 210 -11.39 -0.41 -0.79
C ASN A 210 -11.43 -0.86 0.67
N ILE A 211 -11.38 -2.18 0.85
CA ILE A 211 -11.09 -2.85 2.11
C ILE A 211 -9.88 -3.74 1.85
N ARG A 212 -8.83 -3.60 2.67
CA ARG A 212 -7.63 -4.44 2.57
C ARG A 212 -7.37 -5.21 3.85
N ASN A 213 -6.74 -6.39 3.69
CA ASN A 213 -6.29 -7.24 4.77
C ASN A 213 -7.42 -7.79 5.66
N PHE A 214 -8.60 -8.05 5.08
CA PHE A 214 -9.67 -8.73 5.78
C PHE A 214 -9.29 -10.20 6.01
N SER A 215 -9.24 -10.65 7.26
CA SER A 215 -8.81 -12.01 7.62
C SER A 215 -9.42 -12.46 8.95
N LYS A 216 -9.29 -13.75 9.23
CA LYS A 216 -9.50 -14.28 10.58
C LYS A 216 -8.34 -13.88 11.50
N GLU A 217 -8.57 -14.01 12.80
CA GLU A 217 -7.54 -13.90 13.83
C GLU A 217 -6.47 -14.99 13.68
N ILE A 218 -5.23 -14.66 14.00
CA ILE A 218 -4.07 -15.54 13.98
C ILE A 218 -3.31 -15.51 15.30
N LYS A 219 -2.53 -16.56 15.55
CA LYS A 219 -1.69 -16.70 16.75
C LYS A 219 -0.30 -17.21 16.38
N PHE A 220 0.73 -16.66 17.01
CA PHE A 220 2.05 -17.28 16.99
C PHE A 220 2.16 -18.40 18.03
N TYR A 221 1.62 -18.15 19.20
CA TYR A 221 1.67 -19.10 20.31
C TYR A 221 0.38 -19.07 21.14
N ARG A 222 0.21 -18.14 22.06
CA ARG A 222 -0.94 -18.03 22.96
C ARG A 222 -1.86 -16.90 22.57
N GLU A 223 -1.29 -15.70 22.39
CA GLU A 223 -2.05 -14.48 22.12
C GLU A 223 -2.49 -14.39 20.66
N GLY A 224 -3.76 -14.04 20.48
CA GLY A 224 -4.34 -13.79 19.17
C GLY A 224 -4.17 -12.34 18.74
N PHE A 225 -3.98 -12.13 17.46
CA PHE A 225 -3.94 -10.80 16.84
C PHE A 225 -4.58 -10.83 15.45
N GLN A 226 -4.85 -9.67 14.92
CA GLN A 226 -5.48 -9.53 13.63
C GLN A 226 -4.54 -8.81 12.64
N LEU A 227 -4.80 -8.98 11.34
CA LEU A 227 -4.12 -8.21 10.30
C LEU A 227 -4.52 -6.72 10.38
N PRO A 228 -3.68 -5.82 9.82
CA PRO A 228 -3.96 -4.39 9.75
C PRO A 228 -5.06 -4.11 8.71
N LEU A 229 -6.29 -4.47 9.05
CA LEU A 229 -7.47 -4.18 8.25
C LEU A 229 -7.57 -2.67 8.04
N THR A 230 -7.75 -2.26 6.79
CA THR A 230 -7.87 -0.86 6.43
C THR A 230 -9.04 -0.68 5.48
N PHE A 231 -9.93 0.24 5.80
CA PHE A 231 -10.96 0.75 4.91
C PHE A 231 -10.55 2.13 4.41
N THR A 232 -10.66 2.35 3.10
CA THR A 232 -10.30 3.63 2.49
C THR A 232 -11.38 4.08 1.52
N MET A 233 -11.71 5.36 1.56
CA MET A 233 -12.55 6.03 0.57
C MET A 233 -11.77 7.19 -0.03
N GLY A 234 -11.85 7.36 -1.35
CA GLY A 234 -11.09 8.41 -2.02
C GLY A 234 -11.82 9.06 -3.17
N VAL A 235 -11.31 10.22 -3.52
CA VAL A 235 -11.75 11.00 -4.67
C VAL A 235 -10.54 11.55 -5.41
N SER A 236 -10.63 11.59 -6.73
CA SER A 236 -9.62 12.27 -7.55
C SER A 236 -10.24 13.06 -8.68
N PHE A 237 -9.53 14.09 -9.10
CA PHE A 237 -9.93 14.99 -10.16
C PHE A 237 -8.72 15.61 -10.85
N ASP A 238 -8.75 15.71 -12.17
CA ASP A 238 -7.74 16.45 -12.96
C ASP A 238 -8.15 17.92 -13.08
N LEU A 239 -7.39 18.81 -12.45
CA LEU A 239 -7.67 20.24 -12.44
C LEU A 239 -7.59 20.87 -13.83
N LEU A 240 -6.77 20.31 -14.74
CA LEU A 240 -6.67 20.81 -16.11
C LEU A 240 -7.92 20.52 -16.95
N ASP A 241 -8.83 19.66 -16.49
CA ASP A 241 -10.14 19.50 -17.12
C ASP A 241 -11.03 20.76 -17.01
N LEU A 242 -10.66 21.71 -16.16
CA LEU A 242 -11.32 23.01 -16.06
C LEU A 242 -10.83 24.01 -17.11
N VAL A 243 -9.73 23.73 -17.76
CA VAL A 243 -9.10 24.55 -18.82
C VAL A 243 -9.49 24.02 -20.18
N ASP A 244 -9.49 24.87 -21.21
CA ASP A 244 -9.77 24.47 -22.57
C ASP A 244 -8.81 23.38 -23.06
N SER A 245 -9.35 22.38 -23.75
CA SER A 245 -8.61 21.20 -24.21
C SER A 245 -7.43 21.55 -25.13
N GLU A 246 -7.56 22.60 -25.96
CA GLU A 246 -6.48 23.06 -26.84
C GLU A 246 -5.26 23.57 -26.07
N LYS A 247 -5.46 24.18 -24.89
CA LYS A 247 -4.39 24.71 -24.02
C LYS A 247 -3.77 23.63 -23.12
N ARG A 248 -4.48 22.54 -22.90
CA ARG A 248 -4.05 21.43 -22.04
C ARG A 248 -2.96 20.58 -22.69
N GLY A 249 -3.11 20.26 -24.01
CA GLY A 249 -2.25 19.29 -24.68
C GLY A 249 -2.22 17.92 -23.96
N ASN A 250 -1.02 17.33 -23.85
CA ASN A 250 -0.81 16.06 -23.15
C ASN A 250 -0.41 16.25 -21.66
N ASN A 251 -0.82 17.37 -21.06
CA ASN A 251 -0.53 17.65 -19.66
C ASN A 251 -1.73 17.29 -18.76
N SER A 252 -1.47 16.94 -17.51
CA SER A 252 -2.50 16.72 -16.47
C SER A 252 -2.01 17.25 -15.12
N LEU A 253 -2.93 17.75 -14.32
CA LEU A 253 -2.71 18.13 -12.93
C LEU A 253 -3.74 17.41 -12.07
N LEU A 254 -3.38 16.21 -11.66
CA LEU A 254 -4.22 15.31 -10.90
C LEU A 254 -4.11 15.63 -9.41
N VAL A 255 -5.25 15.75 -8.76
CA VAL A 255 -5.35 15.86 -7.30
C VAL A 255 -6.16 14.67 -6.78
N ALA A 256 -5.69 14.05 -5.72
CA ALA A 256 -6.35 12.92 -5.06
C ALA A 256 -6.41 13.15 -3.55
N VAL A 257 -7.51 12.71 -2.94
CA VAL A 257 -7.74 12.74 -1.50
C VAL A 257 -8.31 11.41 -1.08
N ASP A 258 -7.66 10.73 -0.13
CA ASP A 258 -8.10 9.47 0.42
C ASP A 258 -8.31 9.62 1.94
N ALA A 259 -9.51 9.28 2.43
CA ALA A 259 -9.81 9.15 3.85
C ALA A 259 -9.60 7.69 4.26
N VAL A 260 -8.75 7.47 5.25
CA VAL A 260 -8.28 6.15 5.66
C VAL A 260 -8.72 5.84 7.08
N HIS A 261 -9.40 4.70 7.24
CA HIS A 261 -9.84 4.17 8.52
C HIS A 261 -9.13 2.84 8.82
N PRO A 262 -7.96 2.86 9.47
CA PRO A 262 -7.26 1.66 9.88
C PRO A 262 -7.88 1.10 11.17
N ARG A 263 -7.84 -0.22 11.34
CA ARG A 263 -8.36 -0.88 12.55
C ARG A 263 -7.64 -0.43 13.83
N ALA A 264 -6.32 -0.33 13.76
CA ALA A 264 -5.46 -0.20 14.94
C ALA A 264 -5.00 1.23 15.24
N TYR A 265 -5.14 2.14 14.30
CA TYR A 265 -4.67 3.52 14.41
C TYR A 265 -5.81 4.52 14.20
N PRO A 266 -5.66 5.78 14.67
CA PRO A 266 -6.59 6.85 14.37
C PRO A 266 -6.77 7.05 12.85
N GLU A 267 -7.90 7.56 12.45
CA GLU A 267 -8.21 7.94 11.09
C GLU A 267 -7.26 9.04 10.60
N TYR A 268 -6.92 9.00 9.33
CA TYR A 268 -6.09 10.01 8.70
C TYR A 268 -6.51 10.26 7.25
N VAL A 269 -6.04 11.36 6.72
CA VAL A 269 -6.31 11.78 5.34
C VAL A 269 -5.00 11.85 4.58
N ASN A 270 -5.00 11.28 3.39
CA ASN A 270 -3.93 11.40 2.41
C ASN A 270 -4.31 12.42 1.37
N LEU A 271 -3.38 13.29 1.02
CA LEU A 271 -3.49 14.29 -0.04
C LEU A 271 -2.37 14.07 -1.05
N GLY A 272 -2.69 14.04 -2.32
CA GLY A 272 -1.70 13.85 -3.38
C GLY A 272 -1.95 14.76 -4.57
N MET A 273 -0.85 15.22 -5.17
CA MET A 273 -0.85 16.00 -6.40
C MET A 273 0.19 15.43 -7.37
N GLU A 274 -0.21 15.21 -8.63
CA GLU A 274 0.66 14.77 -9.72
C GLU A 274 0.52 15.73 -10.89
N LEU A 275 1.61 16.42 -11.23
CA LEU A 275 1.74 17.19 -12.47
C LEU A 275 2.43 16.32 -13.51
N LYS A 276 1.73 15.95 -14.57
CA LYS A 276 2.28 15.22 -15.72
C LYS A 276 2.44 16.16 -16.91
N LEU A 277 3.65 16.22 -17.45
CA LEU A 277 4.04 17.08 -18.54
C LEU A 277 4.39 16.26 -19.77
N PHE A 278 3.90 16.71 -20.94
CA PHE A 278 4.14 16.09 -22.26
C PHE A 278 3.78 14.59 -22.31
N GLY A 279 2.91 14.12 -21.40
CA GLY A 279 2.58 12.70 -21.27
C GLY A 279 3.74 11.81 -20.81
N THR A 280 4.92 12.38 -20.51
CA THR A 280 6.17 11.65 -20.24
C THR A 280 6.70 11.88 -18.83
N PHE A 281 6.83 13.14 -18.40
CA PHE A 281 7.41 13.50 -17.11
C PHE A 281 6.32 13.70 -16.05
N SER A 282 6.54 13.19 -14.87
CA SER A 282 5.63 13.38 -13.73
C SER A 282 6.39 13.89 -12.52
N ILE A 283 5.85 14.91 -11.86
CA ILE A 283 6.34 15.42 -10.57
C ILE A 283 5.19 15.25 -9.57
N ARG A 284 5.51 14.80 -8.37
CA ARG A 284 4.52 14.46 -7.34
C ARG A 284 4.87 15.08 -6.01
N ALA A 285 3.85 15.50 -5.32
CA ALA A 285 3.93 15.90 -3.92
C ALA A 285 2.73 15.31 -3.18
N GLY A 286 2.95 14.85 -1.96
CA GLY A 286 1.91 14.26 -1.15
C GLY A 286 2.06 14.60 0.32
N TYR A 287 0.94 14.50 1.02
CA TYR A 287 0.86 14.72 2.46
C TYR A 287 -0.07 13.70 3.11
N LYS A 288 0.38 13.14 4.23
CA LYS A 288 -0.37 12.21 5.08
C LYS A 288 -0.55 12.84 6.45
N SER A 289 -1.80 13.05 6.84
CA SER A 289 -2.14 13.65 8.14
C SER A 289 -1.98 12.65 9.30
N ASN A 290 -1.95 13.14 10.53
CA ASN A 290 -1.90 12.34 11.76
C ASN A 290 -0.76 11.32 11.79
N GLN A 291 0.42 11.74 11.31
CA GLN A 291 1.65 10.94 11.36
C GLN A 291 2.68 11.67 12.22
N ASP A 292 3.25 10.98 13.19
CA ASP A 292 4.23 11.56 14.11
C ASP A 292 5.61 11.68 13.47
N GLU A 293 6.01 10.69 12.66
CA GLU A 293 7.36 10.57 12.11
C GLU A 293 7.52 11.15 10.71
N TYR A 294 6.50 11.04 9.86
CA TYR A 294 6.55 11.52 8.47
C TYR A 294 5.17 11.98 8.01
N GLY A 295 5.11 13.03 7.22
CA GLY A 295 3.84 13.56 6.70
C GLY A 295 3.93 13.92 5.23
N THR A 296 5.09 14.38 4.77
CA THR A 296 5.31 14.78 3.37
C THR A 296 5.99 13.69 2.58
N ALA A 297 5.74 13.66 1.28
CA ALA A 297 6.42 12.79 0.33
C ALA A 297 6.56 13.51 -1.01
N TYR A 298 7.60 13.17 -1.74
CA TYR A 298 7.91 13.73 -3.05
C TYR A 298 8.23 12.60 -4.02
N GLY A 299 7.96 12.82 -5.30
CA GLY A 299 8.27 11.82 -6.30
C GLY A 299 8.43 12.40 -7.69
N PHE A 300 9.11 11.66 -8.54
CA PHE A 300 9.14 11.93 -9.96
C PHE A 300 8.93 10.63 -10.75
N GLY A 301 8.50 10.76 -12.00
CA GLY A 301 8.29 9.62 -12.89
C GLY A 301 8.62 9.97 -14.33
N LEU A 302 9.03 8.96 -15.06
CA LEU A 302 9.34 9.03 -16.48
C LEU A 302 8.69 7.86 -17.19
N GLU A 303 7.88 8.14 -18.22
CA GLU A 303 7.15 7.13 -18.96
C GLU A 303 7.39 7.29 -20.45
N LYS A 304 7.91 6.26 -21.11
CA LYS A 304 8.16 6.23 -22.54
C LYS A 304 8.22 4.80 -23.06
N PHE A 305 7.68 4.54 -24.25
CA PHE A 305 7.77 3.25 -24.96
C PHE A 305 7.30 2.03 -24.14
N GLY A 306 6.23 2.18 -23.33
CA GLY A 306 5.73 1.10 -22.48
C GLY A 306 6.55 0.84 -21.22
N LEU A 307 7.66 1.57 -21.02
CA LEU A 307 8.46 1.56 -19.81
C LEU A 307 8.09 2.78 -18.95
N LYS A 308 7.94 2.54 -17.65
CA LYS A 308 7.75 3.60 -16.66
C LYS A 308 8.72 3.39 -15.49
N PHE A 309 9.42 4.46 -15.17
CA PHE A 309 10.31 4.56 -14.02
C PHE A 309 9.70 5.57 -13.04
N ASP A 310 9.53 5.19 -11.80
CA ASP A 310 9.07 6.07 -10.73
C ASP A 310 10.03 6.00 -9.54
N TYR A 311 10.33 7.14 -8.97
CA TYR A 311 11.10 7.30 -7.73
C TYR A 311 10.30 8.14 -6.74
N SER A 312 10.40 7.82 -5.46
CA SER A 312 9.86 8.66 -4.39
C SER A 312 10.76 8.69 -3.16
N TYR A 313 10.68 9.81 -2.47
CA TYR A 313 11.38 10.08 -1.23
C TYR A 313 10.39 10.55 -0.15
N THR A 314 10.45 9.93 1.01
CA THR A 314 9.64 10.28 2.19
C THR A 314 10.59 10.64 3.32
N PRO A 315 10.73 11.93 3.70
CA PRO A 315 11.56 12.34 4.84
C PRO A 315 10.92 11.87 6.15
N PHE A 316 11.74 11.38 7.07
CA PHE A 316 11.38 11.03 8.43
C PHE A 316 12.06 12.00 9.40
N LYS A 317 11.46 12.22 10.58
CA LYS A 317 12.02 13.14 11.59
C LYS A 317 13.21 12.53 12.31
N ASN A 318 13.07 11.27 12.75
CA ASN A 318 14.02 10.60 13.62
C ASN A 318 14.80 9.47 12.93
N PHE A 319 14.46 9.15 11.69
CA PHE A 319 15.08 8.11 10.88
C PHE A 319 15.57 8.67 9.55
N ASP A 320 16.42 7.93 8.86
CA ASP A 320 16.79 8.24 7.51
C ASP A 320 15.57 8.23 6.59
N GLY A 321 15.56 9.12 5.60
CA GLY A 321 14.45 9.23 4.67
C GLY A 321 14.32 7.99 3.80
N VAL A 322 13.10 7.54 3.61
CA VAL A 322 12.76 6.31 2.88
C VAL A 322 12.70 6.57 1.38
N GLN A 323 13.44 5.77 0.62
CA GLN A 323 13.50 5.81 -0.83
C GLN A 323 12.78 4.61 -1.44
N ARG A 324 12.04 4.85 -2.52
CA ARG A 324 11.33 3.81 -3.27
C ARG A 324 11.60 3.94 -4.75
N LEU A 325 11.75 2.80 -5.38
CA LEU A 325 11.95 2.65 -6.81
C LEU A 325 10.89 1.71 -7.38
N THR A 326 10.25 2.12 -8.47
CA THR A 326 9.30 1.30 -9.23
C THR A 326 9.69 1.29 -10.69
N LEU A 327 9.77 0.08 -11.26
CA LEU A 327 9.88 -0.13 -12.70
C LEU A 327 8.61 -0.84 -13.18
N LYS A 328 7.93 -0.27 -14.17
CA LYS A 328 6.72 -0.84 -14.77
C LYS A 328 6.92 -1.03 -16.26
N PHE A 329 6.53 -2.19 -16.74
CA PHE A 329 6.59 -2.56 -18.15
C PHE A 329 5.19 -2.96 -18.64
N SER A 330 4.80 -2.45 -19.82
CA SER A 330 3.46 -2.60 -20.42
C SER A 330 3.58 -3.02 -21.88
N ILE A 331 2.93 -4.15 -22.27
CA ILE A 331 2.86 -4.69 -23.62
C ILE A 331 1.43 -4.69 -24.16
#